data_34da6605871574051befd192c3aaabd4
#
_entry.id   34da6605871574051befd192c3aaabd4
#
_cell.length_a   1.000
_cell.length_b   1.000
_cell.length_c   1.000
_cell.angle_alpha   90.00
_cell.angle_beta   90.00
_cell.angle_gamma   90.00
#
_symmetry.space_group_name_H-M   'P 1'
#
loop_
_entity.id
_entity.type
_entity.pdbx_description
1 polymer ?
#
loop_
_entity_poly.entity_id
_entity_poly.type
_entity_poly.pdbx_seq_one_letter_code
_entity_poly.pdbx_strand_id
1 'polypeptide(L)'
;IEGMEIRRDNEQFLKYTKLYIERLFKEVGHLQCTKGGPIIMIQCENEFGSYVAQRTDISLEQHRAYNAKIKQQLIDAGFDVPMFTSDGSWLFEGGSTPNALPTANGESNIENLKRVVNKYHNNQGPYMVAEFYSGWLSHWAEPFPQTDASSLARQTEEYLKNDVSFNF
;
A
#
# COMPACT_ATOMS: atom_id res chain seq x y z
N ILE A 1 24.53 8.39 -1.30
CA ILE A 1 24.82 9.47 -0.31
C ILE A 1 25.33 8.78 0.94
N GLU A 2 26.48 9.17 1.41
CA GLU A 2 27.09 8.58 2.61
C GLU A 2 26.18 8.76 3.83
N GLY A 3 25.97 7.70 4.61
CA GLY A 3 25.12 7.70 5.80
C GLY A 3 23.61 7.70 5.54
N MET A 4 23.16 7.71 4.27
CA MET A 4 21.75 7.62 3.96
C MET A 4 21.27 6.17 3.96
N GLU A 5 20.32 5.87 4.84
CA GLU A 5 19.60 4.59 4.87
C GLU A 5 18.20 4.77 4.30
N ILE A 6 17.89 4.02 3.26
CA ILE A 6 16.60 4.09 2.57
C ILE A 6 15.49 3.37 3.36
N ARG A 7 14.24 3.87 3.23
CA ARG A 7 13.04 3.31 3.87
C ARG A 7 13.19 3.16 5.40
N ARG A 8 13.82 4.17 6.02
CA ARG A 8 14.03 4.25 7.47
C ARG A 8 13.81 5.67 7.99
N ASP A 9 13.71 5.81 9.29
CA ASP A 9 13.73 7.10 9.97
C ASP A 9 15.15 7.69 9.92
N ASN A 10 15.59 8.04 8.72
CA ASN A 10 16.88 8.63 8.41
C ASN A 10 16.65 10.05 7.87
N GLU A 11 17.29 11.04 8.49
CA GLU A 11 17.05 12.44 8.18
C GLU A 11 17.29 12.78 6.70
N GLN A 12 18.35 12.25 6.12
CA GLN A 12 18.65 12.49 4.70
C GLN A 12 17.61 11.84 3.78
N PHE A 13 17.24 10.59 4.05
CA PHE A 13 16.22 9.91 3.26
C PHE A 13 14.88 10.64 3.35
N LEU A 14 14.44 11.01 4.55
CA LEU A 14 13.20 11.75 4.78
C LEU A 14 13.22 13.14 4.14
N LYS A 15 14.37 13.80 4.07
CA LYS A 15 14.53 15.06 3.35
C LYS A 15 14.27 14.88 1.85
N TYR A 16 14.84 13.85 1.23
CA TYR A 16 14.64 13.62 -0.20
C TYR A 16 13.24 13.10 -0.54
N THR A 17 12.65 12.27 0.30
CA THR A 17 11.25 11.85 0.12
C THR A 17 10.31 13.04 0.24
N LYS A 18 10.54 13.96 1.18
CA LYS A 18 9.76 15.19 1.29
C LYS A 18 9.84 16.03 0.01
N LEU A 19 11.03 16.27 -0.51
CA LEU A 19 11.21 17.02 -1.75
C LEU A 19 10.48 16.37 -2.94
N TYR A 20 10.54 15.03 -3.02
CA TYR A 20 9.82 14.27 -4.03
C TYR A 20 8.30 14.42 -3.88
N ILE A 21 7.78 14.25 -2.66
CA ILE A 21 6.35 14.34 -2.37
C ILE A 21 5.82 15.76 -2.65
N GLU A 22 6.55 16.80 -2.24
CA GLU A 22 6.20 18.19 -2.54
C GLU A 22 6.18 18.47 -4.06
N ARG A 23 7.15 17.88 -4.78
CA ARG A 23 7.17 18.00 -6.24
C ARG A 23 6.01 17.23 -6.88
N LEU A 24 5.73 16.02 -6.44
CA LEU A 24 4.59 15.24 -6.88
C LEU A 24 3.28 15.99 -6.66
N PHE A 25 3.10 16.57 -5.47
CA PHE A 25 1.89 17.34 -5.17
C PHE A 25 1.71 18.54 -6.13
N LYS A 26 2.77 19.24 -6.49
CA LYS A 26 2.70 20.34 -7.46
C LYS A 26 2.17 19.88 -8.83
N GLU A 27 2.51 18.66 -9.23
CA GLU A 27 2.09 18.12 -10.54
C GLU A 27 0.66 17.56 -10.49
N VAL A 28 0.27 16.88 -9.42
CA VAL A 28 -0.98 16.11 -9.39
C VAL A 28 -1.98 16.54 -8.31
N GLY A 29 -1.60 17.41 -7.37
CA GLY A 29 -2.43 17.79 -6.25
C GLY A 29 -3.76 18.43 -6.63
N HIS A 30 -3.83 19.11 -7.78
CA HIS A 30 -5.06 19.67 -8.34
C HIS A 30 -6.00 18.62 -8.94
N LEU A 31 -5.51 17.39 -9.14
CA LEU A 31 -6.28 16.28 -9.70
C LEU A 31 -6.99 15.43 -8.62
N GLN A 32 -6.91 15.82 -7.35
CA GLN A 32 -7.63 15.12 -6.28
C GLN A 32 -9.15 15.27 -6.45
N CYS A 33 -9.92 14.25 -6.08
CA CYS A 33 -11.38 14.26 -6.21
C CYS A 33 -12.02 15.37 -5.35
N THR A 34 -11.40 15.75 -4.25
CA THR A 34 -11.78 16.91 -3.43
C THR A 34 -11.69 18.24 -4.19
N LYS A 35 -10.99 18.27 -5.32
CA LYS A 35 -10.85 19.41 -6.24
C LYS A 35 -11.48 19.16 -7.61
N GLY A 36 -12.30 18.09 -7.71
CA GLY A 36 -12.99 17.70 -8.95
C GLY A 36 -12.17 16.84 -9.91
N GLY A 37 -10.99 16.37 -9.50
CA GLY A 37 -10.13 15.50 -10.31
C GLY A 37 -10.40 14.00 -10.11
N PRO A 38 -9.68 13.12 -10.81
CA PRO A 38 -9.88 11.68 -10.78
C PRO A 38 -9.14 10.93 -9.65
N ILE A 39 -8.24 11.59 -8.91
CA ILE A 39 -7.48 10.93 -7.84
C ILE A 39 -8.37 10.79 -6.61
N ILE A 40 -8.75 9.57 -6.27
CA ILE A 40 -9.64 9.26 -5.14
C ILE A 40 -8.91 8.83 -3.88
N MET A 41 -7.68 8.31 -4.00
CA MET A 41 -6.86 7.81 -2.90
C MET A 41 -5.37 8.00 -3.22
N ILE A 42 -4.53 7.99 -2.20
CA ILE A 42 -3.07 7.99 -2.36
C ILE A 42 -2.44 6.90 -1.50
N GLN A 43 -1.49 6.18 -2.09
CA GLN A 43 -0.76 5.12 -1.39
C GLN A 43 0.37 5.72 -0.54
N CYS A 44 0.46 5.21 0.71
CA CYS A 44 1.53 5.53 1.64
C CYS A 44 2.46 4.31 1.75
N GLU A 45 3.66 4.40 1.20
CA GLU A 45 4.62 3.30 1.05
C GLU A 45 4.10 2.14 0.16
N ASN A 46 4.93 1.17 -0.13
CA ASN A 46 4.56 -0.03 -0.90
C ASN A 46 5.20 -1.27 -0.30
N GLU A 47 4.39 -2.26 0.06
CA GLU A 47 4.83 -3.54 0.64
C GLU A 47 5.87 -3.34 1.76
N PHE A 48 5.65 -2.33 2.59
CA PHE A 48 6.59 -2.01 3.66
C PHE A 48 6.64 -3.12 4.71
N GLY A 49 5.54 -3.85 4.91
CA GLY A 49 5.52 -5.02 5.77
C GLY A 49 6.48 -6.12 5.32
N SER A 50 6.64 -6.31 4.01
CA SER A 50 7.64 -7.23 3.44
C SER A 50 9.07 -6.77 3.73
N TYR A 51 9.33 -5.47 3.62
CA TYR A 51 10.62 -4.89 3.99
C TYR A 51 10.90 -5.11 5.49
N VAL A 52 9.94 -4.82 6.35
CA VAL A 52 10.04 -5.02 7.81
C VAL A 52 10.34 -6.47 8.18
N ALA A 53 9.64 -7.42 7.55
CA ALA A 53 9.82 -8.86 7.82
C ALA A 53 11.22 -9.38 7.47
N GLN A 54 11.94 -8.69 6.60
CA GLN A 54 13.30 -9.04 6.19
C GLN A 54 14.40 -8.35 7.03
N ARG A 55 14.00 -7.51 7.98
CA ARG A 55 14.93 -6.69 8.78
C ARG A 55 14.87 -7.07 10.24
N THR A 56 16.03 -7.30 10.82
CA THR A 56 16.19 -7.64 12.25
C THR A 56 17.02 -6.63 13.03
N ASP A 57 17.50 -5.61 12.34
CA ASP A 57 18.44 -4.63 12.86
C ASP A 57 17.77 -3.39 13.49
N ILE A 58 16.47 -3.20 13.28
CA ILE A 58 15.69 -2.16 13.94
C ILE A 58 14.34 -2.72 14.44
N SER A 59 13.75 -2.07 15.42
CA SER A 59 12.50 -2.51 16.03
C SER A 59 11.29 -2.23 15.14
N LEU A 60 10.21 -2.97 15.38
CA LEU A 60 8.91 -2.71 14.74
C LEU A 60 8.41 -1.28 15.02
N GLU A 61 8.67 -0.76 16.21
CA GLU A 61 8.31 0.61 16.58
C GLU A 61 9.04 1.65 15.70
N GLN A 62 10.33 1.47 15.46
CA GLN A 62 11.10 2.34 14.57
C GLN A 62 10.60 2.28 13.12
N HIS A 63 10.22 1.09 12.63
CA HIS A 63 9.61 0.95 11.32
C HIS A 63 8.26 1.70 11.24
N ARG A 64 7.42 1.58 12.27
CA ARG A 64 6.14 2.29 12.32
C ARG A 64 6.31 3.80 12.43
N ALA A 65 7.32 4.27 13.15
CA ALA A 65 7.66 5.69 13.22
C ALA A 65 8.03 6.25 11.85
N TYR A 66 8.81 5.51 11.06
CA TYR A 66 9.12 5.88 9.67
C TYR A 66 7.84 5.97 8.81
N ASN A 67 7.00 4.95 8.85
CA ASN A 67 5.74 4.93 8.07
C ASN A 67 4.82 6.13 8.42
N ALA A 68 4.71 6.45 9.70
CA ALA A 68 3.96 7.61 10.15
C ALA A 68 4.53 8.94 9.61
N LYS A 69 5.86 9.07 9.50
CA LYS A 69 6.52 10.25 8.92
C LYS A 69 6.26 10.36 7.42
N ILE A 70 6.29 9.27 6.67
CA ILE A 70 5.95 9.29 5.24
C ILE A 70 4.50 9.74 5.04
N LYS A 71 3.57 9.18 5.81
CA LYS A 71 2.18 9.63 5.79
C LYS A 71 2.04 11.12 6.11
N GLN A 72 2.74 11.59 7.14
CA GLN A 72 2.70 13.01 7.52
C GLN A 72 3.24 13.91 6.41
N GLN A 73 4.31 13.50 5.71
CA GLN A 73 4.84 14.26 4.57
C GLN A 73 3.82 14.40 3.42
N LEU A 74 3.00 13.37 3.17
CA LEU A 74 1.92 13.45 2.19
C LEU A 74 0.85 14.47 2.63
N ILE A 75 0.46 14.46 3.90
CA ILE A 75 -0.49 15.43 4.48
C ILE A 75 0.07 16.83 4.40
N ASP A 76 1.31 17.04 4.83
CA ASP A 76 1.98 18.35 4.86
C ASP A 76 2.16 18.94 3.45
N ALA A 77 2.32 18.11 2.44
CA ALA A 77 2.36 18.53 1.04
C ALA A 77 1.00 19.02 0.52
N GLY A 78 -0.10 18.62 1.16
CA GLY A 78 -1.46 19.05 0.81
C GLY A 78 -2.36 17.99 0.21
N PHE A 79 -1.96 16.69 0.27
CA PHE A 79 -2.87 15.62 -0.09
C PHE A 79 -3.97 15.48 0.96
N ASP A 80 -5.23 15.56 0.51
CA ASP A 80 -6.44 15.57 1.34
C ASP A 80 -7.44 14.45 1.00
N VAL A 81 -7.08 13.56 0.06
CA VAL A 81 -7.82 12.33 -0.23
C VAL A 81 -7.46 11.22 0.78
N PRO A 82 -8.30 10.20 0.96
CA PRO A 82 -7.99 9.04 1.79
C PRO A 82 -6.64 8.42 1.44
N MET A 83 -5.91 7.98 2.46
CA MET A 83 -4.64 7.28 2.30
C MET A 83 -4.81 5.79 2.54
N PHE A 84 -4.03 4.99 1.84
CA PHE A 84 -4.01 3.54 2.03
C PHE A 84 -2.58 3.01 2.06
N THR A 85 -2.40 1.83 2.66
CA THR A 85 -1.17 1.03 2.58
C THR A 85 -1.45 -0.24 1.80
N SER A 86 -0.44 -0.82 1.18
CA SER A 86 -0.56 -1.99 0.31
C SER A 86 0.48 -3.02 0.70
N ASP A 87 0.04 -4.17 1.21
CA ASP A 87 0.89 -5.26 1.71
C ASP A 87 0.22 -6.62 1.51
N GLY A 88 0.99 -7.70 1.59
CA GLY A 88 0.41 -9.03 1.81
C GLY A 88 -0.38 -9.06 3.13
N SER A 89 -1.51 -9.74 3.17
CA SER A 89 -2.40 -9.75 4.33
C SER A 89 -1.73 -10.22 5.64
N TRP A 90 -0.70 -11.03 5.55
CA TRP A 90 0.11 -11.53 6.68
C TRP A 90 1.20 -10.54 7.14
N LEU A 91 1.39 -9.42 6.45
CA LEU A 91 2.45 -8.44 6.67
C LEU A 91 1.93 -7.11 7.24
N PHE A 92 0.62 -6.99 7.49
CA PHE A 92 -0.01 -5.77 7.98
C PHE A 92 0.57 -5.27 9.31
N GLU A 93 1.16 -6.15 10.11
CA GLU A 93 1.77 -5.73 11.37
C GLU A 93 2.89 -4.71 11.16
N GLY A 94 3.73 -4.91 10.14
CA GLY A 94 4.82 -4.00 9.78
C GLY A 94 4.41 -2.92 8.79
N GLY A 95 3.44 -3.19 7.91
CA GLY A 95 3.10 -2.33 6.80
C GLY A 95 1.97 -1.35 7.06
N SER A 96 1.03 -1.67 7.95
CA SER A 96 -0.11 -0.79 8.19
C SER A 96 0.28 0.49 8.93
N THR A 97 -0.41 1.57 8.62
CA THR A 97 -0.21 2.89 9.24
C THR A 97 -1.54 3.38 9.83
N PRO A 98 -1.55 3.91 11.07
CA PRO A 98 -2.78 4.42 11.68
C PRO A 98 -3.50 5.45 10.80
N ASN A 99 -4.83 5.30 10.68
CA ASN A 99 -5.69 6.15 9.85
C ASN A 99 -5.31 6.16 8.36
N ALA A 100 -4.70 5.08 7.86
CA ALA A 100 -4.63 4.75 6.46
C ALA A 100 -5.33 3.40 6.27
N LEU A 101 -6.09 3.25 5.18
CA LEU A 101 -6.78 1.99 4.88
C LEU A 101 -5.74 0.90 4.56
N PRO A 102 -5.63 -0.18 5.31
CA PRO A 102 -4.78 -1.29 4.93
C PRO A 102 -5.44 -2.06 3.79
N THR A 103 -4.77 -2.20 2.66
CA THR A 103 -5.22 -3.00 1.52
C THR A 103 -4.31 -4.20 1.32
N ALA A 104 -4.87 -5.31 0.87
CA ALA A 104 -4.13 -6.54 0.65
C ALA A 104 -3.65 -6.67 -0.79
N ASN A 105 -2.50 -7.34 -0.96
CA ASN A 105 -1.96 -7.70 -2.27
C ASN A 105 -2.19 -9.19 -2.52
N GLY A 106 -2.77 -9.54 -3.65
CA GLY A 106 -2.99 -10.93 -4.06
C GLY A 106 -3.87 -11.77 -3.12
N GLU A 107 -4.60 -11.19 -2.18
CA GLU A 107 -5.41 -11.92 -1.22
C GLU A 107 -6.72 -12.43 -1.83
N SER A 108 -6.82 -13.73 -1.93
CA SER A 108 -8.01 -14.39 -2.50
C SER A 108 -9.00 -14.88 -1.44
N ASN A 109 -8.58 -14.96 -0.19
CA ASN A 109 -9.43 -15.41 0.91
C ASN A 109 -10.16 -14.21 1.53
N ILE A 110 -11.44 -14.07 1.22
CA ILE A 110 -12.29 -12.96 1.67
C ILE A 110 -12.37 -12.86 3.19
N GLU A 111 -12.53 -13.98 3.89
CA GLU A 111 -12.62 -14.00 5.36
C GLU A 111 -11.32 -13.54 6.01
N ASN A 112 -10.18 -13.97 5.44
CA ASN A 112 -8.87 -13.51 5.90
C ASN A 112 -8.69 -12.02 5.65
N LEU A 113 -9.04 -11.53 4.46
CA LEU A 113 -9.00 -10.11 4.12
C LEU A 113 -9.80 -9.28 5.13
N LYS A 114 -11.06 -9.64 5.36
CA LYS A 114 -11.94 -8.94 6.31
C LYS A 114 -11.35 -8.96 7.73
N ARG A 115 -10.87 -10.11 8.17
CA ARG A 115 -10.27 -10.29 9.50
C ARG A 115 -9.06 -9.38 9.71
N VAL A 116 -8.14 -9.34 8.75
CA VAL A 116 -6.91 -8.54 8.93
C VAL A 116 -7.17 -7.04 8.77
N VAL A 117 -8.01 -6.62 7.83
CA VAL A 117 -8.40 -5.21 7.71
C VAL A 117 -9.08 -4.74 8.98
N ASN A 118 -10.03 -5.50 9.52
CA ASN A 118 -10.71 -5.16 10.77
C ASN A 118 -9.75 -5.04 11.94
N LYS A 119 -8.75 -5.93 12.04
CA LYS A 119 -7.74 -5.88 13.11
C LYS A 119 -6.91 -4.59 13.08
N TYR A 120 -6.53 -4.11 11.89
CA TYR A 120 -5.61 -2.97 11.73
C TYR A 120 -6.30 -1.66 11.38
N HIS A 121 -7.62 -1.68 11.16
CA HIS A 121 -8.41 -0.50 10.81
C HIS A 121 -9.66 -0.33 11.69
N ASN A 122 -9.55 -0.64 12.97
CA ASN A 122 -10.59 -0.41 14.00
C ASN A 122 -11.97 -1.00 13.62
N ASN A 123 -12.02 -2.18 13.04
CA ASN A 123 -13.22 -2.84 12.52
C ASN A 123 -13.98 -2.02 11.46
N GLN A 124 -13.27 -1.23 10.68
CA GLN A 124 -13.86 -0.40 9.62
C GLN A 124 -13.34 -0.85 8.26
N GLY A 125 -14.26 -1.01 7.29
CA GLY A 125 -13.94 -1.11 5.88
C GLY A 125 -13.69 0.27 5.27
N PRO A 126 -13.63 0.36 3.95
CA PRO A 126 -13.91 -0.69 2.97
C PRO A 126 -12.84 -1.78 2.92
N TYR A 127 -13.17 -2.88 2.23
CA TYR A 127 -12.20 -3.95 1.95
C TYR A 127 -11.67 -3.76 0.53
N MET A 128 -10.35 -3.86 0.38
CA MET A 128 -9.72 -3.64 -0.92
C MET A 128 -8.50 -4.54 -1.12
N VAL A 129 -8.40 -5.11 -2.32
CA VAL A 129 -7.20 -5.75 -2.84
C VAL A 129 -6.56 -4.77 -3.82
N ALA A 130 -5.49 -4.09 -3.39
CA ALA A 130 -4.87 -3.03 -4.19
C ALA A 130 -4.07 -3.57 -5.37
N GLU A 131 -3.58 -4.80 -5.27
CA GLU A 131 -2.87 -5.48 -6.33
C GLU A 131 -3.51 -6.85 -6.56
N PHE A 132 -4.36 -6.94 -7.58
CA PHE A 132 -4.96 -8.19 -8.04
C PHE A 132 -4.22 -8.66 -9.30
N TYR A 133 -3.34 -9.61 -9.12
CA TYR A 133 -2.42 -10.05 -10.17
C TYR A 133 -3.11 -10.87 -11.25
N SER A 134 -3.17 -10.33 -12.47
CA SER A 134 -3.63 -11.06 -13.66
C SER A 134 -2.52 -11.92 -14.30
N GLY A 135 -1.30 -11.83 -13.82
CA GLY A 135 -0.11 -12.54 -14.27
C GLY A 135 1.03 -12.34 -13.28
N TRP A 136 2.25 -12.63 -13.72
CA TRP A 136 3.45 -12.42 -12.92
C TRP A 136 4.66 -12.05 -13.79
N LEU A 137 5.75 -11.68 -13.15
CA LEU A 137 7.02 -11.40 -13.81
C LEU A 137 7.53 -12.64 -14.54
N SER A 138 8.07 -12.44 -15.75
CA SER A 138 8.79 -13.46 -16.48
C SER A 138 10.27 -13.44 -16.11
N HIS A 139 10.85 -14.59 -15.84
CA HIS A 139 12.28 -14.73 -15.60
C HIS A 139 12.98 -15.39 -16.80
N TRP A 140 14.30 -15.18 -16.90
CA TRP A 140 15.10 -15.83 -17.91
C TRP A 140 15.07 -17.35 -17.77
N ALA A 141 14.93 -18.05 -18.89
CA ALA A 141 14.88 -19.52 -18.97
C ALA A 141 13.65 -20.17 -18.29
N GLU A 142 12.61 -19.40 -17.95
CA GLU A 142 11.33 -19.93 -17.46
C GLU A 142 10.22 -19.73 -18.50
N PRO A 143 9.17 -20.59 -18.49
CA PRO A 143 7.97 -20.35 -19.28
C PRO A 143 7.30 -19.04 -18.87
N PHE A 144 6.64 -18.37 -19.82
CA PHE A 144 5.81 -17.21 -19.48
C PHE A 144 4.73 -17.62 -18.47
N PRO A 145 4.64 -16.91 -17.33
CA PRO A 145 3.58 -17.19 -16.37
C PRO A 145 2.22 -16.85 -17.01
N GLN A 146 1.29 -17.80 -16.89
CA GLN A 146 -0.07 -17.63 -17.39
C GLN A 146 -1.05 -17.92 -16.27
N THR A 147 -1.95 -16.99 -16.03
CA THR A 147 -3.07 -17.18 -15.12
C THR A 147 -4.31 -17.58 -15.93
N ASP A 148 -5.00 -18.62 -15.48
CA ASP A 148 -6.22 -19.08 -16.13
C ASP A 148 -7.31 -18.00 -16.03
N ALA A 149 -7.86 -17.62 -17.18
CA ALA A 149 -8.88 -16.58 -17.27
C ALA A 149 -10.16 -16.90 -16.46
N SER A 150 -10.53 -18.20 -16.38
CA SER A 150 -11.69 -18.64 -15.60
C SER A 150 -11.43 -18.49 -14.10
N SER A 151 -10.19 -18.68 -13.65
CA SER A 151 -9.79 -18.44 -12.25
C SER A 151 -9.86 -16.96 -11.89
N LEU A 152 -9.37 -16.08 -12.76
CA LEU A 152 -9.47 -14.64 -12.57
C LEU A 152 -10.91 -14.18 -12.54
N ALA A 153 -11.75 -14.68 -13.45
CA ALA A 153 -13.18 -14.35 -13.49
C ALA A 153 -13.89 -14.77 -12.20
N ARG A 154 -13.66 -16.00 -11.73
CA ARG A 154 -14.22 -16.47 -10.44
C ARG A 154 -13.78 -15.60 -9.27
N GLN A 155 -12.49 -15.27 -9.19
CA GLN A 155 -11.97 -14.43 -8.11
C GLN A 155 -12.56 -13.02 -8.15
N THR A 156 -12.70 -12.45 -9.34
CA THR A 156 -13.37 -11.15 -9.56
C THR A 156 -14.83 -11.21 -9.09
N GLU A 157 -15.55 -12.27 -9.45
CA GLU A 157 -16.94 -12.47 -9.01
C GLU A 157 -17.04 -12.57 -7.48
N GLU A 158 -16.11 -13.28 -6.84
CA GLU A 158 -16.08 -13.38 -5.37
C GLU A 158 -15.80 -12.02 -4.71
N TYR A 159 -14.91 -11.20 -5.24
CA TYR A 159 -14.70 -9.84 -4.73
C TYR A 159 -15.99 -9.02 -4.84
N LEU A 160 -16.63 -9.00 -6.00
CA LEU A 160 -17.86 -8.25 -6.23
C LEU A 160 -19.02 -8.70 -5.32
N LYS A 161 -19.20 -10.02 -5.13
CA LYS A 161 -20.21 -10.57 -4.23
C LYS A 161 -20.02 -10.20 -2.76
N ASN A 162 -18.79 -9.86 -2.37
CA ASN A 162 -18.41 -9.58 -0.99
C ASN A 162 -18.09 -8.11 -0.71
N ASP A 163 -18.46 -7.20 -1.63
CA ASP A 163 -18.19 -5.77 -1.52
C ASP A 163 -16.68 -5.46 -1.34
N VAL A 164 -15.84 -6.22 -2.01
CA VAL A 164 -14.39 -6.00 -2.02
C VAL A 164 -14.02 -5.21 -3.28
N SER A 165 -13.43 -4.05 -3.07
CA SER A 165 -12.80 -3.28 -4.15
C SER A 165 -11.48 -3.94 -4.57
N PHE A 166 -11.10 -3.80 -5.83
CA PHE A 166 -9.83 -4.33 -6.32
C PHE A 166 -9.27 -3.46 -7.46
N ASN A 167 -7.97 -3.58 -7.64
CA ASN A 167 -7.22 -2.96 -8.74
C ASN A 167 -6.32 -4.03 -9.39
N PHE A 168 -6.38 -4.14 -10.73
CA PHE A 168 -5.51 -5.04 -11.51
C PHE A 168 -4.10 -4.50 -11.64
#